data_0eac01bac24a095a25e55e1473f339cb
#
_entry.id   0eac01bac24a095a25e55e1473f339cb
#
_cell.length_a   1.000
_cell.length_b   1.000
_cell.length_c   1.000
_cell.angle_alpha   90.00
_cell.angle_beta   90.00
_cell.angle_gamma   90.00
#
_symmetry.space_group_name_H-M   'P 1'
#
loop_
_entity.id
_entity.type
_entity.pdbx_description
1 polymer ?
#
loop_
_entity_poly.entity_id
_entity_poly.type
_entity_poly.pdbx_seq_one_letter_code
_entity_poly.pdbx_strand_id
1 'polypeptide(L)'
;MAKENIKDKLLIFQKNEITEYEIYRKIAKSTKDENNKKVLEKIAQEELNHYNIWKSYTGIDVKPNKVKIDFYVLLSKILGLT
;
A
#
# COMPACT_ATOMS: atom_id res chain seq x y z
N MET A 1 -17.10 14.72 18.06
CA MET A 1 -15.87 14.10 18.55
C MET A 1 -15.69 12.70 18.01
N ALA A 2 -16.55 11.75 18.38
CA ALA A 2 -16.42 10.36 17.93
C ALA A 2 -16.49 10.20 16.40
N LYS A 3 -17.39 10.93 15.73
CA LYS A 3 -17.54 10.87 14.28
C LYS A 3 -16.30 11.37 13.54
N GLU A 4 -15.72 12.48 14.03
CA GLU A 4 -14.52 13.04 13.44
C GLU A 4 -13.36 12.07 13.59
N ASN A 5 -13.21 11.47 14.78
CA ASN A 5 -12.15 10.50 15.05
C ASN A 5 -12.27 9.27 14.16
N ILE A 6 -13.48 8.81 13.90
CA ILE A 6 -13.70 7.64 13.03
C ILE A 6 -13.28 7.97 11.60
N LYS A 7 -13.72 9.12 11.07
CA LYS A 7 -13.36 9.52 9.71
C LYS A 7 -11.86 9.70 9.57
N ASP A 8 -11.23 10.35 10.56
CA ASP A 8 -9.78 10.56 10.55
C ASP A 8 -9.03 9.24 10.55
N LYS A 9 -9.49 8.27 11.36
CA LYS A 9 -8.88 6.94 11.39
C LYS A 9 -9.02 6.22 10.05
N LEU A 10 -10.17 6.33 9.40
CA LEU A 10 -10.38 5.71 8.09
C LEU A 10 -9.48 6.33 7.04
N LEU A 11 -9.25 7.63 7.10
CA LEU A 11 -8.33 8.30 6.18
C LEU A 11 -6.88 7.85 6.40
N ILE A 12 -6.50 7.62 7.66
CA ILE A 12 -5.18 7.06 7.96
C ILE A 12 -5.04 5.65 7.40
N PHE A 13 -6.07 4.81 7.57
CA PHE A 13 -6.08 3.46 7.01
C PHE A 13 -5.98 3.51 5.48
N GLN A 14 -6.73 4.40 4.84
CA GLN A 14 -6.65 4.57 3.39
C GLN A 14 -5.23 4.91 2.95
N LYS A 15 -4.58 5.83 3.65
CA LYS A 15 -3.22 6.23 3.32
C LYS A 15 -2.25 5.07 3.48
N ASN A 16 -2.40 4.29 4.55
CA ASN A 16 -1.56 3.12 4.78
C ASN A 16 -1.76 2.07 3.68
N GLU A 17 -3.00 1.78 3.34
CA GLU A 17 -3.31 0.76 2.34
C GLU A 17 -2.81 1.14 0.95
N ILE A 18 -3.04 2.39 0.53
CA ILE A 18 -2.58 2.81 -0.80
C ILE A 18 -1.05 2.92 -0.85
N THR A 19 -0.42 3.26 0.27
CA THR A 19 1.03 3.28 0.38
C THR A 19 1.59 1.86 0.25
N GLU A 20 1.03 0.91 0.98
CA GLU A 20 1.44 -0.49 0.93
C GLU A 20 1.19 -1.10 -0.44
N TYR A 21 0.06 -0.79 -1.07
CA TYR A 21 -0.19 -1.21 -2.45
C TYR A 21 0.95 -0.80 -3.37
N GLU A 22 1.37 0.46 -3.31
CA GLU A 22 2.45 0.95 -4.16
C GLU A 22 3.79 0.30 -3.84
N ILE A 23 4.07 0.08 -2.55
CA ILE A 23 5.30 -0.60 -2.13
C ILE A 23 5.36 -2.00 -2.71
N TYR A 24 4.34 -2.82 -2.46
CA TYR A 24 4.32 -4.21 -2.92
C TYR A 24 4.32 -4.30 -4.44
N ARG A 25 3.59 -3.43 -5.11
CA ARG A 25 3.54 -3.41 -6.56
C ARG A 25 4.92 -3.11 -7.16
N LYS A 26 5.62 -2.13 -6.61
CA LYS A 26 6.95 -1.76 -7.10
C LYS A 26 8.00 -2.81 -6.80
N ILE A 27 7.96 -3.42 -5.63
CA ILE A 27 8.88 -4.52 -5.28
C ILE A 27 8.61 -5.71 -6.20
N ALA A 28 7.34 -6.05 -6.43
CA ALA A 28 6.98 -7.15 -7.34
C ALA A 28 7.55 -6.92 -8.74
N LYS A 29 7.49 -5.69 -9.22
CA LYS A 29 7.91 -5.33 -10.57
C LYS A 29 9.40 -5.60 -10.79
N SER A 30 10.23 -5.49 -9.76
CA SER A 30 11.67 -5.75 -9.84
C SER A 30 12.07 -7.12 -9.26
N THR A 31 11.11 -7.92 -8.82
CA THR A 31 11.36 -9.26 -8.30
C THR A 31 11.52 -10.24 -9.45
N LYS A 32 12.63 -10.98 -9.45
CA LYS A 32 12.95 -11.93 -10.53
C LYS A 32 12.30 -13.29 -10.33
N ASP A 33 12.19 -13.75 -9.09
CA ASP A 33 11.55 -15.03 -8.79
C ASP A 33 10.05 -14.94 -9.05
N GLU A 34 9.55 -15.77 -9.98
CA GLU A 34 8.15 -15.71 -10.40
C GLU A 34 7.16 -16.02 -9.27
N ASN A 35 7.52 -16.95 -8.39
CA ASN A 35 6.63 -17.28 -7.27
C ASN A 35 6.54 -16.13 -6.29
N ASN A 36 7.67 -15.54 -5.93
CA ASN A 36 7.71 -14.39 -5.04
C ASN A 36 6.99 -13.19 -5.65
N LYS A 37 7.19 -12.97 -6.95
CA LYS A 37 6.52 -11.90 -7.68
C LYS A 37 5.00 -12.02 -7.59
N LYS A 38 4.48 -13.23 -7.82
CA LYS A 38 3.04 -13.49 -7.75
C LYS A 38 2.48 -13.24 -6.35
N VAL A 39 3.21 -13.66 -5.32
CA VAL A 39 2.79 -13.40 -3.94
C VAL A 39 2.71 -11.91 -3.67
N LEU A 40 3.72 -11.16 -4.08
CA LEU A 40 3.77 -9.71 -3.87
C LEU A 40 2.66 -8.99 -4.65
N GLU A 41 2.38 -9.43 -5.88
CA GLU A 41 1.29 -8.88 -6.68
C GLU A 41 -0.06 -9.14 -6.01
N LYS A 42 -0.23 -10.33 -5.45
CA LYS A 42 -1.46 -10.67 -4.73
C LYS A 42 -1.65 -9.80 -3.49
N ILE A 43 -0.58 -9.62 -2.72
CA ILE A 43 -0.64 -8.75 -1.53
C ILE A 43 -0.98 -7.32 -1.96
N ALA A 44 -0.34 -6.82 -3.02
CA ALA A 44 -0.64 -5.49 -3.53
C ALA A 44 -2.12 -5.35 -3.89
N GLN A 45 -2.68 -6.33 -4.58
CA GLN A 45 -4.09 -6.29 -4.96
C GLN A 45 -5.01 -6.30 -3.74
N GLU A 46 -4.67 -7.07 -2.71
CA GLU A 46 -5.45 -7.08 -1.47
C GLU A 46 -5.42 -5.72 -0.78
N GLU A 47 -4.27 -5.05 -0.76
CA GLU A 47 -4.17 -3.71 -0.17
C GLU A 47 -4.98 -2.69 -0.96
N LEU A 48 -5.00 -2.79 -2.28
CA LEU A 48 -5.83 -1.93 -3.11
C LEU A 48 -7.33 -2.15 -2.83
N ASN A 49 -7.71 -3.41 -2.64
CA ASN A 49 -9.10 -3.74 -2.29
C ASN A 49 -9.49 -3.13 -0.95
N HIS A 50 -8.61 -3.21 0.05
CA HIS A 50 -8.84 -2.59 1.36
C HIS A 50 -8.99 -1.08 1.22
N TYR A 51 -8.11 -0.44 0.45
CA TYR A 51 -8.20 1.00 0.19
C TYR A 51 -9.57 1.37 -0.38
N ASN A 52 -10.04 0.62 -1.37
CA ASN A 52 -11.32 0.89 -2.01
C ASN A 52 -12.50 0.71 -1.06
N ILE A 53 -12.42 -0.26 -0.15
CA ILE A 53 -13.43 -0.45 0.88
C ILE A 53 -13.50 0.79 1.79
N TRP A 54 -12.37 1.24 2.31
CA TRP A 54 -12.33 2.42 3.16
C TRP A 54 -12.78 3.67 2.41
N LYS A 55 -12.39 3.81 1.15
CA LYS A 55 -12.81 4.92 0.31
C LYS A 55 -14.31 4.95 0.10
N SER A 56 -14.96 3.81 0.05
CA SER A 56 -16.42 3.75 -0.08
C SER A 56 -17.13 4.37 1.13
N TYR A 57 -16.47 4.37 2.29
CA TYR A 57 -17.01 4.98 3.50
C TYR A 57 -16.68 6.47 3.61
N THR A 58 -15.46 6.87 3.22
CA THR A 58 -15.04 8.27 3.37
C THR A 58 -15.42 9.13 2.17
N GLY A 59 -15.54 8.53 0.99
CA GLY A 59 -15.79 9.27 -0.25
C GLY A 59 -14.60 10.12 -0.68
N ILE A 60 -13.43 9.93 -0.05
CA ILE A 60 -12.25 10.75 -0.30
C ILE A 60 -11.15 9.90 -0.90
N ASP A 61 -10.51 10.41 -1.95
CA ASP A 61 -9.34 9.79 -2.54
C ASP A 61 -8.11 10.28 -1.77
N VAL A 62 -7.25 9.34 -1.35
CA VAL A 62 -6.09 9.65 -0.52
C VAL A 62 -4.82 9.25 -1.27
N LYS A 63 -3.86 10.17 -1.34
CA LYS A 63 -2.58 9.90 -1.99
C LYS A 63 -1.65 9.11 -1.06
N PRO A 64 -0.82 8.22 -1.63
CA PRO A 64 0.12 7.46 -0.83
C PRO A 64 1.25 8.33 -0.30
N ASN A 65 1.96 7.82 0.71
CA ASN A 65 3.15 8.44 1.25
C ASN A 65 4.35 8.07 0.38
N LYS A 66 4.72 8.97 -0.52
CA LYS A 66 5.78 8.72 -1.50
C LYS A 66 7.15 8.50 -0.86
N VAL A 67 7.46 9.23 0.20
CA VAL A 67 8.74 9.06 0.91
C VAL A 67 8.86 7.67 1.48
N LYS A 68 7.78 7.17 2.08
CA LYS A 68 7.74 5.83 2.65
C LYS A 68 7.87 4.77 1.56
N ILE A 69 7.21 4.96 0.42
CA ILE A 69 7.33 4.05 -0.73
C ILE A 69 8.79 3.96 -1.17
N ASP A 70 9.41 5.11 -1.41
CA ASP A 70 10.80 5.15 -1.90
C ASP A 70 11.75 4.49 -0.91
N PHE A 71 11.54 4.73 0.38
CA PHE A 71 12.36 4.14 1.44
C PHE A 71 12.28 2.62 1.41
N TYR A 72 11.07 2.05 1.40
CA TYR A 72 10.93 0.59 1.46
C TYR A 72 11.35 -0.09 0.16
N VAL A 73 11.13 0.56 -0.97
CA VAL A 73 11.62 0.02 -2.26
C VAL A 73 13.14 -0.02 -2.28
N LEU A 74 13.79 1.05 -1.81
CA LEU A 74 15.25 1.09 -1.70
C LEU A 74 15.75 0.03 -0.74
N LEU A 75 15.10 -0.09 0.43
CA LEU A 75 15.48 -1.09 1.43
C LEU A 75 15.39 -2.51 0.86
N SER A 76 14.35 -2.82 0.10
CA SER A 76 14.20 -4.14 -0.50
C SER A 76 15.34 -4.46 -1.46
N LYS A 77 15.84 -3.47 -2.20
CA LYS A 77 16.99 -3.64 -3.10
C LYS A 77 18.27 -3.87 -2.32
N ILE A 78 18.49 -3.10 -1.26
CA ILE A 78 19.68 -3.24 -0.41
C ILE A 78 19.72 -4.62 0.24
N LEU A 79 18.58 -5.14 0.66
CA LEU A 79 18.48 -6.46 1.29
C LEU A 79 18.48 -7.62 0.29
N GLY A 80 18.52 -7.31 -1.01
CA GLY A 80 18.54 -8.33 -2.03
C GLY A 80 17.21 -9.06 -2.22
N LEU A 81 16.11 -8.41 -1.90
CA LEU A 81 14.77 -9.02 -2.01
C LEU A 81 14.18 -8.90 -3.41
N THR A 82 14.81 -8.15 -4.26
CA THR A 82 14.37 -7.92 -5.63
C THR A 82 15.47 -8.22 -6.64
#